data_b6a7bbc14180c32283f5c51cf3597aaa
#
_entry.id   b6a7bbc14180c32283f5c51cf3597aaa
#
_cell.length_a   1.000
_cell.length_b   1.000
_cell.length_c   1.000
_cell.angle_alpha   90.00
_cell.angle_beta   90.00
_cell.angle_gamma   90.00
#
_symmetry.space_group_name_H-M   'P 1'
#
loop_
_entity.id
_entity.type
_entity.pdbx_description
1 polymer ?
#
loop_
_entity_poly.entity_id
_entity_poly.type
_entity_poly.pdbx_seq_one_letter_code
_entity_poly.pdbx_strand_id
1 'polypeptide(L)'
;GRIYDWEILEAVKKLVDASGGRWKVPGMMTGSRDGLAVYDPDVPVTMDTTTLFASDRDVFVFLVDDRNPIEVGKLPNGEPDLMFRGFYAWNSETGSKTAGIAAMYLRGVCMNRNLWGVENFQEIKIRHTKFAPDRFAMEARPALESFAHGSTATFVEGVQAAKAAKIAHDDESRLEFLSKRAGLSGRMAKAANARHLKEEGRPVETVWDAAQAITAIARDIPHQDARIEVERKAGALLDKVAA
;
A
#
# COMPACT_ATOMS: atom_id res chain seq x y z
N GLY A 1 11.45 10.47 25.08
CA GLY A 1 12.38 9.33 25.00
C GLY A 1 12.78 9.10 23.55
N ARG A 2 13.90 8.45 23.32
CA ARG A 2 14.30 7.98 22.00
C ARG A 2 13.81 6.54 21.87
N ILE A 3 13.29 6.18 20.69
CA ILE A 3 13.04 4.81 20.29
C ILE A 3 14.04 4.50 19.19
N TYR A 4 14.83 3.46 19.38
CA TYR A 4 15.77 3.02 18.36
C TYR A 4 15.06 2.19 17.30
N ASP A 5 15.53 2.26 16.06
CA ASP A 5 14.93 1.52 14.94
C ASP A 5 14.94 0.01 15.20
N TRP A 6 16.00 -0.52 15.81
CA TRP A 6 16.05 -1.94 16.15
C TRP A 6 14.97 -2.38 17.16
N GLU A 7 14.53 -1.49 18.09
CA GLU A 7 13.48 -1.81 19.05
C GLU A 7 12.12 -2.01 18.34
N ILE A 8 11.84 -1.17 17.34
CA ILE A 8 10.62 -1.31 16.53
C ILE A 8 10.71 -2.54 15.62
N LEU A 9 11.86 -2.77 14.98
CA LEU A 9 12.06 -3.95 14.14
C LEU A 9 11.94 -5.25 14.94
N GLU A 10 12.45 -5.28 16.19
CA GLU A 10 12.26 -6.42 17.09
C GLU A 10 10.80 -6.60 17.49
N ALA A 11 10.08 -5.51 17.76
CA ALA A 11 8.64 -5.58 18.04
C ALA A 11 7.85 -6.09 16.82
N VAL A 12 8.15 -5.62 15.62
CA VAL A 12 7.58 -6.14 14.37
C VAL A 12 7.90 -7.62 14.19
N LYS A 13 9.15 -8.04 14.44
CA LYS A 13 9.53 -9.45 14.36
C LYS A 13 8.71 -10.32 15.32
N LYS A 14 8.50 -9.88 16.56
CA LYS A 14 7.64 -10.59 17.52
C LYS A 14 6.20 -10.71 17.04
N LEU A 15 5.65 -9.68 16.37
CA LEU A 15 4.32 -9.73 15.75
C LEU A 15 4.28 -10.76 14.60
N VAL A 16 5.31 -10.80 13.76
CA VAL A 16 5.44 -11.79 12.67
C VAL A 16 5.51 -13.21 13.22
N ASP A 17 6.38 -13.45 14.20
CA ASP A 17 6.55 -14.77 14.83
C ASP A 17 5.24 -15.24 15.48
N ALA A 18 4.53 -14.35 16.18
CA ALA A 18 3.23 -14.65 16.81
C ALA A 18 2.10 -14.93 15.80
N SER A 19 2.24 -14.47 14.57
CA SER A 19 1.26 -14.72 13.49
C SER A 19 1.42 -16.07 12.80
N GLY A 20 2.36 -16.90 13.22
CA GLY A 20 2.67 -18.17 12.55
C GLY A 20 3.26 -17.99 11.14
N GLY A 21 3.98 -16.90 10.91
CA GLY A 21 4.60 -16.59 9.62
C GLY A 21 3.63 -16.09 8.55
N ARG A 22 2.47 -15.58 8.96
CA ARG A 22 1.50 -14.96 8.04
C ARG A 22 2.08 -13.74 7.34
N TRP A 23 2.66 -12.84 8.15
CA TRP A 23 3.24 -11.60 7.65
C TRP A 23 4.67 -11.81 7.22
N LYS A 24 4.98 -11.55 5.98
CA LYS A 24 6.33 -11.69 5.44
C LYS A 24 6.64 -10.57 4.45
N VAL A 25 7.91 -10.38 4.16
CA VAL A 25 8.34 -9.49 3.10
C VAL A 25 7.78 -10.01 1.79
N PRO A 26 7.09 -9.19 0.99
CA PRO A 26 6.55 -9.63 -0.29
C PRO A 26 7.66 -10.13 -1.19
N GLY A 27 7.41 -11.24 -1.88
CA GLY A 27 8.28 -11.75 -2.94
C GLY A 27 8.35 -10.79 -4.12
N MET A 28 9.24 -11.09 -5.05
CA MET A 28 9.38 -10.30 -6.27
C MET A 28 8.26 -10.58 -7.26
N MET A 29 7.98 -9.58 -8.06
CA MET A 29 7.20 -9.77 -9.28
C MET A 29 8.08 -10.49 -10.30
N THR A 30 7.73 -11.72 -10.63
CA THR A 30 8.41 -12.48 -11.66
C THR A 30 7.60 -12.52 -12.92
N GLY A 31 8.31 -12.36 -14.01
CA GLY A 31 7.81 -12.64 -15.32
C GLY A 31 6.73 -11.70 -15.80
N SER A 32 6.53 -11.76 -17.06
CA SER A 32 5.42 -11.15 -17.73
C SER A 32 4.67 -12.29 -18.39
N ARG A 33 3.48 -12.61 -17.92
CA ARG A 33 2.50 -13.24 -18.76
C ARG A 33 1.86 -12.14 -19.57
N ASP A 34 1.99 -12.19 -20.87
CA ASP A 34 1.43 -11.22 -21.82
C ASP A 34 1.79 -9.74 -21.52
N GLY A 35 3.00 -9.51 -21.00
CA GLY A 35 3.48 -8.16 -20.67
C GLY A 35 3.08 -7.63 -19.31
N LEU A 36 2.31 -8.39 -18.50
CA LEU A 36 1.93 -8.02 -17.14
C LEU A 36 2.82 -8.72 -16.12
N ALA A 37 3.39 -7.97 -15.19
CA ALA A 37 4.12 -8.53 -14.07
C ALA A 37 3.14 -9.26 -13.11
N VAL A 38 3.47 -10.50 -12.74
CA VAL A 38 2.68 -11.32 -11.82
C VAL A 38 3.39 -11.44 -10.49
N TYR A 39 2.66 -11.24 -9.40
CA TYR A 39 3.18 -11.43 -8.05
C TYR A 39 3.47 -12.92 -7.81
N ASP A 40 4.71 -13.22 -7.42
CA ASP A 40 5.15 -14.57 -7.08
C ASP A 40 5.69 -14.58 -5.63
N PRO A 41 4.95 -15.17 -4.69
CA PRO A 41 5.35 -15.21 -3.29
C PRO A 41 6.58 -16.10 -3.02
N ASP A 42 6.93 -16.99 -3.96
CA ASP A 42 8.03 -17.94 -3.80
C ASP A 42 9.38 -17.39 -4.25
N VAL A 43 9.38 -16.19 -4.86
CA VAL A 43 10.62 -15.51 -5.23
C VAL A 43 11.40 -15.09 -3.98
N PRO A 44 12.67 -15.46 -3.87
CA PRO A 44 13.48 -15.10 -2.71
C PRO A 44 13.60 -13.59 -2.52
N VAL A 45 13.49 -13.13 -1.28
CA VAL A 45 13.79 -11.74 -0.93
C VAL A 45 15.29 -11.53 -0.95
N THR A 46 15.75 -10.59 -1.75
CA THR A 46 17.15 -10.16 -1.86
C THR A 46 17.28 -8.69 -1.46
N MET A 47 18.49 -8.15 -1.50
CA MET A 47 18.70 -6.71 -1.27
C MET A 47 17.95 -5.83 -2.28
N ASP A 48 17.76 -6.29 -3.50
CA ASP A 48 17.05 -5.55 -4.55
C ASP A 48 15.52 -5.69 -4.44
N THR A 49 15.04 -6.72 -3.73
CA THR A 49 13.62 -7.04 -3.60
C THR A 49 13.06 -6.75 -2.22
N THR A 50 13.92 -6.32 -1.28
CA THR A 50 13.51 -6.01 0.09
C THR A 50 12.50 -4.86 0.13
N THR A 51 11.63 -4.91 1.13
CA THR A 51 10.73 -3.82 1.49
C THR A 51 11.10 -3.18 2.82
N LEU A 52 12.31 -3.44 3.31
CA LEU A 52 12.92 -2.74 4.42
C LEU A 52 13.74 -1.56 3.89
N PHE A 53 13.36 -0.37 4.28
CA PHE A 53 14.01 0.88 3.91
C PHE A 53 14.52 1.56 5.17
N ALA A 54 15.80 1.77 5.25
CA ALA A 54 16.45 2.46 6.35
C ALA A 54 17.28 3.63 5.84
N SER A 55 17.23 4.73 6.55
CA SER A 55 18.08 5.89 6.35
C SER A 55 18.80 6.24 7.67
N ASP A 56 19.55 7.33 7.67
CA ASP A 56 20.13 7.90 8.89
C ASP A 56 19.09 8.49 9.87
N ARG A 57 17.82 8.53 9.51
CA ARG A 57 16.76 9.16 10.27
C ARG A 57 15.58 8.25 10.57
N ASP A 58 15.16 7.46 9.58
CA ASP A 58 13.90 6.76 9.59
C ASP A 58 14.04 5.33 9.07
N VAL A 59 13.26 4.42 9.63
CA VAL A 59 13.08 3.06 9.11
C VAL A 59 11.64 2.83 8.71
N PHE A 60 11.45 2.09 7.61
CA PHE A 60 10.16 1.59 7.14
C PHE A 60 10.27 0.12 6.79
N VAL A 61 9.31 -0.68 7.21
CA VAL A 61 9.20 -2.08 6.83
C VAL A 61 7.79 -2.37 6.35
N PHE A 62 7.69 -3.05 5.20
CA PHE A 62 6.42 -3.42 4.57
C PHE A 62 6.30 -4.93 4.56
N LEU A 63 5.19 -5.44 5.08
CA LEU A 63 4.92 -6.88 5.16
C LEU A 63 3.52 -7.17 4.62
N VAL A 64 3.36 -8.36 4.04
CA VAL A 64 2.10 -8.80 3.43
C VAL A 64 1.74 -10.23 3.85
N ASP A 65 0.46 -10.54 3.78
CA ASP A 65 -0.09 -11.90 3.82
C ASP A 65 -0.32 -12.37 2.38
N ASP A 66 0.65 -13.06 1.82
CA ASP A 66 0.62 -13.53 0.43
C ASP A 66 -0.11 -14.87 0.26
N ARG A 67 -0.49 -15.51 1.37
CA ARG A 67 -1.19 -16.80 1.36
C ARG A 67 -2.71 -16.67 1.30
N ASN A 68 -3.24 -15.48 1.60
CA ASN A 68 -4.68 -15.22 1.64
C ASN A 68 -5.04 -14.08 0.66
N PRO A 69 -4.96 -14.33 -0.67
CA PRO A 69 -5.30 -13.34 -1.66
C PRO A 69 -6.79 -12.97 -1.62
N ILE A 70 -7.08 -11.74 -2.01
CA ILE A 70 -8.43 -11.21 -2.14
C ILE A 70 -8.67 -10.97 -3.63
N GLU A 71 -9.59 -11.70 -4.24
CA GLU A 71 -9.98 -11.45 -5.62
C GLU A 71 -10.90 -10.23 -5.69
N VAL A 72 -10.46 -9.22 -6.45
CA VAL A 72 -11.20 -7.95 -6.65
C VAL A 72 -11.72 -7.79 -8.09
N GLY A 73 -11.74 -8.86 -8.84
CA GLY A 73 -12.22 -8.93 -10.22
C GLY A 73 -11.25 -9.69 -11.12
N LYS A 74 -11.30 -9.38 -12.41
CA LYS A 74 -10.44 -10.03 -13.41
C LYS A 74 -9.58 -9.01 -14.14
N LEU A 75 -8.39 -9.46 -14.51
CA LEU A 75 -7.49 -8.77 -15.41
C LEU A 75 -7.97 -8.88 -16.88
N PRO A 76 -7.45 -8.06 -17.79
CA PRO A 76 -7.81 -8.14 -19.22
C PRO A 76 -7.57 -9.52 -19.87
N ASN A 77 -6.60 -10.27 -19.35
CA ASN A 77 -6.30 -11.65 -19.80
C ASN A 77 -7.22 -12.72 -19.20
N GLY A 78 -8.21 -12.31 -18.36
CA GLY A 78 -9.16 -13.21 -17.71
C GLY A 78 -8.68 -13.82 -16.37
N GLU A 79 -7.43 -13.62 -15.98
CA GLU A 79 -6.91 -14.06 -14.69
C GLU A 79 -7.49 -13.22 -13.54
N PRO A 80 -7.51 -13.74 -12.29
CA PRO A 80 -8.00 -12.98 -11.14
C PRO A 80 -7.09 -11.78 -10.85
N ASP A 81 -7.71 -10.62 -10.61
CA ASP A 81 -7.03 -9.42 -10.09
C ASP A 81 -6.94 -9.55 -8.58
N LEU A 82 -5.73 -9.87 -8.07
CA LEU A 82 -5.50 -10.21 -6.68
C LEU A 82 -4.93 -9.05 -5.88
N MET A 83 -5.50 -8.86 -4.69
CA MET A 83 -4.99 -7.97 -3.67
C MET A 83 -4.55 -8.77 -2.45
N PHE A 84 -3.55 -8.27 -1.73
CA PHE A 84 -3.02 -8.89 -0.53
C PHE A 84 -3.09 -7.91 0.63
N ARG A 85 -3.60 -8.36 1.78
CA ARG A 85 -3.50 -7.59 3.02
C ARG A 85 -2.04 -7.39 3.37
N GLY A 86 -1.71 -6.22 3.88
CA GLY A 86 -0.39 -5.92 4.36
C GLY A 86 -0.40 -4.81 5.39
N PHE A 87 0.74 -4.56 5.97
CA PHE A 87 0.97 -3.39 6.79
C PHE A 87 2.37 -2.84 6.56
N TYR A 88 2.56 -1.60 6.92
CA TYR A 88 3.89 -1.04 7.09
C TYR A 88 4.05 -0.47 8.49
N ALA A 89 5.23 -0.66 9.04
CA ALA A 89 5.65 -0.05 10.28
C ALA A 89 6.77 0.95 10.01
N TRP A 90 6.83 2.00 10.83
CA TRP A 90 7.86 3.02 10.72
C TRP A 90 8.32 3.50 12.08
N ASN A 91 9.54 4.03 12.10
CA ASN A 91 10.10 4.76 13.23
C ASN A 91 11.01 5.89 12.73
N SER A 92 11.21 6.90 13.56
CA SER A 92 12.20 7.94 13.36
C SER A 92 13.05 8.08 14.62
N GLU A 93 14.29 7.59 14.58
CA GLU A 93 15.20 7.67 15.74
C GLU A 93 15.48 9.11 16.17
N THR A 94 15.42 10.05 15.25
CA THR A 94 15.61 11.48 15.55
C THR A 94 14.40 12.08 16.27
N GLY A 95 13.30 11.34 16.39
CA GLY A 95 12.06 11.81 17.00
C GLY A 95 11.32 12.84 16.14
N SER A 96 11.70 13.01 14.87
CA SER A 96 11.01 13.91 13.93
C SER A 96 9.58 13.45 13.62
N LYS A 97 9.31 12.14 13.83
CA LYS A 97 8.00 11.50 13.67
C LYS A 97 7.73 10.53 14.81
N THR A 98 6.47 10.21 15.00
CA THR A 98 6.05 9.10 15.87
C THR A 98 6.50 7.77 15.27
N ALA A 99 6.70 6.75 16.09
CA ALA A 99 6.66 5.36 15.61
C ALA A 99 5.22 4.98 15.27
N GLY A 100 5.02 4.02 14.38
CA GLY A 100 3.68 3.59 14.05
C GLY A 100 3.59 2.38 13.14
N ILE A 101 2.34 1.98 12.90
CA ILE A 101 1.98 0.90 11.99
C ILE A 101 0.67 1.26 11.30
N ALA A 102 0.55 0.95 10.03
CA ALA A 102 -0.67 1.17 9.26
C ALA A 102 -0.96 0.01 8.30
N ALA A 103 -2.25 -0.25 8.10
CA ALA A 103 -2.70 -1.22 7.11
C ALA A 103 -2.46 -0.72 5.69
N MET A 104 -2.29 -1.67 4.78
CA MET A 104 -2.25 -1.45 3.36
C MET A 104 -2.79 -2.66 2.60
N TYR A 105 -3.10 -2.46 1.32
CA TYR A 105 -3.35 -3.55 0.38
C TYR A 105 -2.35 -3.47 -0.77
N LEU A 106 -1.69 -4.57 -1.04
CA LEU A 106 -0.76 -4.70 -2.16
C LEU A 106 -1.49 -5.33 -3.35
N ARG A 107 -1.44 -4.69 -4.52
CA ARG A 107 -1.95 -5.29 -5.75
C ARG A 107 -0.91 -6.21 -6.37
N GLY A 108 -1.28 -7.47 -6.61
CA GLY A 108 -0.37 -8.51 -7.05
C GLY A 108 0.35 -8.24 -8.37
N VAL A 109 -0.36 -7.65 -9.34
CA VAL A 109 0.18 -7.46 -10.70
C VAL A 109 1.19 -6.31 -10.84
N CYS A 110 1.22 -5.35 -9.93
CA CYS A 110 2.04 -4.15 -10.12
C CYS A 110 2.75 -3.65 -8.85
N MET A 111 2.70 -4.39 -7.74
CA MET A 111 3.28 -3.99 -6.46
C MET A 111 2.83 -2.59 -5.98
N ASN A 112 1.67 -2.13 -6.43
CA ASN A 112 1.09 -0.89 -5.97
C ASN A 112 0.60 -1.04 -4.53
N ARG A 113 1.09 -0.17 -3.65
CA ARG A 113 0.64 -0.10 -2.27
C ARG A 113 -0.58 0.81 -2.19
N ASN A 114 -1.72 0.24 -1.89
CA ASN A 114 -2.96 0.97 -1.67
C ASN A 114 -3.11 1.19 -0.17
N LEU A 115 -2.80 2.41 0.29
CA LEU A 115 -2.96 2.83 1.69
C LEU A 115 -4.42 3.22 1.90
N TRP A 116 -5.28 2.22 1.87
CA TRP A 116 -6.71 2.39 2.05
C TRP A 116 -7.16 1.77 3.36
N GLY A 117 -7.66 2.60 4.26
CA GLY A 117 -8.15 2.18 5.56
C GLY A 117 -9.60 1.75 5.49
N VAL A 118 -9.86 0.53 5.06
CA VAL A 118 -11.19 -0.07 5.19
C VAL A 118 -11.25 -0.87 6.48
N GLU A 119 -12.15 -0.47 7.39
CA GLU A 119 -12.50 -1.14 8.63
C GLU A 119 -11.40 -1.37 9.69
N ASN A 120 -11.57 -0.78 10.85
CA ASN A 120 -10.97 -1.08 12.16
C ASN A 120 -9.44 -1.00 12.33
N PHE A 121 -8.63 -0.91 11.28
CA PHE A 121 -7.20 -0.73 11.38
C PHE A 121 -6.66 0.24 10.33
N GLN A 122 -6.71 1.54 10.60
CA GLN A 122 -6.17 2.54 9.68
C GLN A 122 -4.70 2.86 10.00
N GLU A 123 -4.43 3.35 11.18
CA GLU A 123 -3.10 3.78 11.59
C GLU A 123 -3.00 3.87 13.12
N ILE A 124 -1.98 3.22 13.68
CA ILE A 124 -1.62 3.35 15.08
C ILE A 124 -0.34 4.17 15.18
N LYS A 125 -0.39 5.29 15.90
CA LYS A 125 0.75 6.19 16.13
C LYS A 125 1.15 6.18 17.60
N ILE A 126 2.41 5.94 17.85
CA ILE A 126 2.95 5.87 19.20
C ILE A 126 4.01 6.96 19.39
N ARG A 127 3.76 7.83 20.35
CA ARG A 127 4.73 8.86 20.73
C ARG A 127 5.97 8.22 21.38
N HIS A 128 7.13 8.78 21.12
CA HIS A 128 8.39 8.35 21.68
C HIS A 128 8.43 8.55 23.20
N THR A 129 8.19 7.48 23.93
CA THR A 129 8.26 7.37 25.38
C THR A 129 9.08 6.15 25.76
N LYS A 130 9.50 6.03 27.02
CA LYS A 130 10.24 4.87 27.52
C LYS A 130 9.54 3.53 27.27
N PHE A 131 8.20 3.53 27.26
CA PHE A 131 7.38 2.31 27.10
C PHE A 131 6.82 2.15 25.68
N ALA A 132 7.28 2.93 24.73
CA ALA A 132 6.72 2.92 23.38
C ALA A 132 6.90 1.57 22.64
N PRO A 133 8.04 0.85 22.73
CA PRO A 133 8.16 -0.45 22.08
C PRO A 133 7.15 -1.49 22.59
N ASP A 134 6.92 -1.53 23.91
CA ASP A 134 5.92 -2.44 24.52
C ASP A 134 4.51 -2.06 24.10
N ARG A 135 4.18 -0.78 24.13
CA ARG A 135 2.90 -0.27 23.67
C ARG A 135 2.67 -0.58 22.19
N PHE A 136 3.69 -0.44 21.35
CA PHE A 136 3.61 -0.77 19.94
C PHE A 136 3.14 -2.21 19.75
N ALA A 137 3.79 -3.16 20.41
CA ALA A 137 3.42 -4.58 20.32
C ALA A 137 2.00 -4.84 20.88
N MET A 138 1.65 -4.22 22.01
CA MET A 138 0.35 -4.39 22.65
C MET A 138 -0.82 -3.84 21.83
N GLU A 139 -0.64 -2.69 21.18
CA GLU A 139 -1.69 -2.04 20.39
C GLU A 139 -1.75 -2.63 18.96
N ALA A 140 -0.60 -2.94 18.34
CA ALA A 140 -0.54 -3.43 16.98
C ALA A 140 -1.04 -4.87 16.83
N ARG A 141 -0.75 -5.75 17.79
CA ARG A 141 -1.10 -7.17 17.68
C ARG A 141 -2.61 -7.41 17.50
N PRO A 142 -3.50 -6.95 18.40
CA PRO A 142 -4.94 -7.20 18.25
C PRO A 142 -5.50 -6.55 16.99
N ALA A 143 -4.98 -5.38 16.59
CA ALA A 143 -5.40 -4.71 15.36
C ALA A 143 -5.01 -5.52 14.11
N LEU A 144 -3.78 -6.05 14.06
CA LEU A 144 -3.33 -6.91 12.96
C LEU A 144 -4.09 -8.24 12.92
N GLU A 145 -4.37 -8.84 14.07
CA GLU A 145 -5.17 -10.08 14.14
C GLU A 145 -6.60 -9.83 13.62
N SER A 146 -7.24 -8.74 14.05
CA SER A 146 -8.55 -8.32 13.55
C SER A 146 -8.53 -8.07 12.04
N PHE A 147 -7.53 -7.36 11.54
CA PHE A 147 -7.36 -7.08 10.13
C PHE A 147 -7.10 -8.35 9.31
N ALA A 148 -6.28 -9.26 9.81
CA ALA A 148 -5.93 -10.51 9.13
C ALA A 148 -7.13 -11.45 8.96
N HIS A 149 -8.04 -11.46 9.93
CA HIS A 149 -9.21 -12.37 9.98
C HIS A 149 -10.54 -11.69 9.65
N GLY A 150 -10.54 -10.36 9.48
CA GLY A 150 -11.74 -9.59 9.15
C GLY A 150 -12.34 -9.99 7.80
N SER A 151 -13.62 -9.68 7.61
CA SER A 151 -14.29 -9.83 6.32
C SER A 151 -13.57 -9.01 5.24
N THR A 152 -13.60 -9.48 4.00
CA THR A 152 -13.12 -8.74 2.84
C THR A 152 -14.26 -8.09 2.05
N ALA A 153 -15.49 -8.32 2.46
CA ALA A 153 -16.67 -7.92 1.68
C ALA A 153 -16.69 -6.41 1.40
N THR A 154 -16.61 -5.60 2.44
CA THR A 154 -16.60 -4.13 2.30
C THR A 154 -15.43 -3.63 1.45
N PHE A 155 -14.25 -4.24 1.60
CA PHE A 155 -13.11 -3.92 0.76
C PHE A 155 -13.38 -4.22 -0.72
N VAL A 156 -13.89 -5.42 -1.02
CA VAL A 156 -14.23 -5.83 -2.40
C VAL A 156 -15.33 -4.93 -2.98
N GLU A 157 -16.40 -4.66 -2.21
CA GLU A 157 -17.47 -3.74 -2.61
C GLU A 157 -16.93 -2.34 -2.91
N GLY A 158 -16.05 -1.81 -2.08
CA GLY A 158 -15.40 -0.52 -2.30
C GLY A 158 -14.53 -0.50 -3.56
N VAL A 159 -13.78 -1.57 -3.85
CA VAL A 159 -13.02 -1.69 -5.10
C VAL A 159 -13.97 -1.73 -6.30
N GLN A 160 -15.08 -2.48 -6.23
CA GLN A 160 -16.07 -2.54 -7.31
C GLN A 160 -16.74 -1.18 -7.53
N ALA A 161 -17.11 -0.47 -6.47
CA ALA A 161 -17.63 0.88 -6.55
C ALA A 161 -16.63 1.84 -7.21
N ALA A 162 -15.34 1.77 -6.84
CA ALA A 162 -14.29 2.59 -7.45
C ALA A 162 -14.06 2.25 -8.94
N LYS A 163 -14.17 0.98 -9.33
CA LYS A 163 -14.11 0.54 -10.73
C LYS A 163 -15.33 1.01 -11.53
N ALA A 164 -16.48 1.14 -10.92
CA ALA A 164 -17.72 1.63 -11.57
C ALA A 164 -17.77 3.16 -11.68
N ALA A 165 -17.12 3.88 -10.77
CA ALA A 165 -17.15 5.34 -10.69
C ALA A 165 -16.31 5.97 -11.82
N LYS A 166 -16.98 6.37 -12.92
CA LYS A 166 -16.35 7.08 -14.05
C LYS A 166 -15.98 8.50 -13.68
N ILE A 167 -14.79 8.94 -14.10
CA ILE A 167 -14.24 10.26 -13.75
C ILE A 167 -13.95 11.16 -14.95
N ALA A 168 -13.79 10.59 -16.14
CA ALA A 168 -13.35 11.34 -17.30
C ALA A 168 -13.80 10.70 -18.62
N HIS A 169 -13.98 11.55 -19.63
CA HIS A 169 -14.31 11.14 -20.99
C HIS A 169 -13.20 11.48 -21.98
N ASP A 170 -12.33 12.42 -21.66
CA ASP A 170 -11.24 12.90 -22.49
C ASP A 170 -9.96 13.18 -21.66
N ASP A 171 -8.88 13.54 -22.34
CA ASP A 171 -7.59 13.76 -21.68
C ASP A 171 -7.57 15.00 -20.78
N GLU A 172 -8.32 16.04 -21.12
CA GLU A 172 -8.38 17.27 -20.33
C GLU A 172 -9.07 17.00 -18.98
N SER A 173 -10.23 16.35 -19.00
CA SER A 173 -10.99 15.99 -17.79
C SER A 173 -10.22 14.99 -16.90
N ARG A 174 -9.44 14.07 -17.48
CA ARG A 174 -8.54 13.19 -16.72
C ARG A 174 -7.48 13.96 -15.95
N LEU A 175 -6.78 14.84 -16.64
CA LEU A 175 -5.72 15.65 -16.03
C LEU A 175 -6.29 16.60 -14.98
N GLU A 176 -7.46 17.17 -15.25
CA GLU A 176 -8.17 18.00 -14.30
C GLU A 176 -8.55 17.22 -13.03
N PHE A 177 -9.11 16.03 -13.18
CA PHE A 177 -9.45 15.16 -12.04
C PHE A 177 -8.21 14.82 -11.20
N LEU A 178 -7.14 14.32 -11.84
CA LEU A 178 -5.90 13.97 -11.17
C LEU A 178 -5.25 15.18 -10.48
N SER A 179 -5.36 16.36 -11.05
CA SER A 179 -4.81 17.58 -10.45
C SER A 179 -5.69 18.11 -9.33
N LYS A 180 -6.97 18.37 -9.61
CA LYS A 180 -7.86 19.08 -8.68
C LYS A 180 -8.47 18.18 -7.62
N ARG A 181 -8.85 16.94 -7.98
CA ARG A 181 -9.51 16.01 -7.05
C ARG A 181 -8.54 15.14 -6.29
N ALA A 182 -7.48 14.65 -6.95
CA ALA A 182 -6.44 13.87 -6.31
C ALA A 182 -5.28 14.73 -5.74
N GLY A 183 -5.25 16.02 -6.03
CA GLY A 183 -4.25 16.95 -5.50
C GLY A 183 -2.83 16.69 -6.01
N LEU A 184 -2.69 16.24 -7.26
CA LEU A 184 -1.40 16.10 -7.92
C LEU A 184 -0.98 17.41 -8.58
N SER A 185 0.32 17.66 -8.64
CA SER A 185 0.83 18.71 -9.54
C SER A 185 0.53 18.33 -11.01
N GLY A 186 0.40 19.32 -11.90
CA GLY A 186 0.13 19.04 -13.32
C GLY A 186 1.16 18.10 -13.97
N ARG A 187 2.44 18.19 -13.55
CA ARG A 187 3.49 17.26 -13.97
C ARG A 187 3.21 15.82 -13.51
N MET A 188 2.85 15.67 -12.24
CA MET A 188 2.53 14.34 -11.69
C MET A 188 1.25 13.77 -12.31
N ALA A 189 0.23 14.59 -12.57
CA ALA A 189 -1.01 14.16 -13.23
C ALA A 189 -0.74 13.58 -14.63
N LYS A 190 0.08 14.28 -15.42
CA LYS A 190 0.52 13.79 -16.74
C LYS A 190 1.32 12.49 -16.64
N ALA A 191 2.26 12.40 -15.68
CA ALA A 191 3.06 11.21 -15.47
C ALA A 191 2.19 10.02 -15.04
N ALA A 192 1.21 10.23 -14.14
CA ALA A 192 0.29 9.20 -13.68
C ALA A 192 -0.56 8.64 -14.83
N ASN A 193 -1.17 9.52 -15.65
CA ASN A 193 -1.96 9.09 -16.80
C ASN A 193 -1.11 8.31 -17.82
N ALA A 194 0.08 8.79 -18.14
CA ALA A 194 1.01 8.11 -19.06
C ALA A 194 1.49 6.75 -18.52
N ARG A 195 1.78 6.66 -17.21
CA ARG A 195 2.19 5.42 -16.57
C ARG A 195 1.06 4.39 -16.60
N HIS A 196 -0.16 4.81 -16.29
CA HIS A 196 -1.33 3.92 -16.32
C HIS A 196 -1.59 3.39 -17.72
N LEU A 197 -1.56 4.26 -18.75
CA LEU A 197 -1.69 3.84 -20.14
C LEU A 197 -0.63 2.81 -20.55
N LYS A 198 0.61 2.98 -20.07
CA LYS A 198 1.70 2.05 -20.36
C LYS A 198 1.50 0.68 -19.66
N GLU A 199 1.03 0.68 -18.41
CA GLU A 199 0.95 -0.55 -17.60
C GLU A 199 -0.37 -1.30 -17.80
N GLU A 200 -1.49 -0.59 -17.95
CA GLU A 200 -2.83 -1.18 -18.06
C GLU A 200 -3.37 -1.20 -19.51
N GLY A 201 -2.64 -0.62 -20.48
CA GLY A 201 -3.01 -0.57 -21.90
C GLY A 201 -4.21 0.33 -22.22
N ARG A 202 -4.72 1.10 -21.25
CA ARG A 202 -5.86 2.01 -21.37
C ARG A 202 -5.68 3.29 -20.53
N PRO A 203 -6.34 4.37 -20.91
CA PRO A 203 -6.26 5.61 -20.13
C PRO A 203 -6.99 5.48 -18.79
N VAL A 204 -6.73 6.43 -17.89
CA VAL A 204 -7.44 6.57 -16.61
C VAL A 204 -8.89 6.95 -16.86
N GLU A 205 -9.85 6.11 -16.51
CA GLU A 205 -11.28 6.34 -16.74
C GLU A 205 -12.14 6.27 -15.48
N THR A 206 -11.64 5.61 -14.44
CA THR A 206 -12.38 5.38 -13.20
C THR A 206 -11.60 5.88 -11.99
N VAL A 207 -12.26 5.97 -10.84
CA VAL A 207 -11.60 6.30 -9.57
C VAL A 207 -10.54 5.24 -9.23
N TRP A 208 -10.83 3.96 -9.52
CA TRP A 208 -9.85 2.89 -9.35
C TRP A 208 -8.61 3.11 -10.21
N ASP A 209 -8.80 3.43 -11.50
CA ASP A 209 -7.68 3.71 -12.40
C ASP A 209 -6.84 4.90 -11.91
N ALA A 210 -7.50 5.96 -11.42
CA ALA A 210 -6.81 7.10 -10.86
C ALA A 210 -5.96 6.71 -9.63
N ALA A 211 -6.51 5.90 -8.72
CA ALA A 211 -5.78 5.41 -7.56
C ALA A 211 -4.58 4.56 -7.99
N GLN A 212 -4.75 3.62 -8.95
CA GLN A 212 -3.65 2.81 -9.46
C GLN A 212 -2.59 3.65 -10.20
N ALA A 213 -2.99 4.64 -10.97
CA ALA A 213 -2.07 5.56 -11.64
C ALA A 213 -1.21 6.37 -10.64
N ILE A 214 -1.81 6.84 -9.55
CA ILE A 214 -1.12 7.56 -8.49
C ILE A 214 -0.12 6.66 -7.76
N THR A 215 -0.54 5.46 -7.38
CA THR A 215 0.34 4.49 -6.71
C THR A 215 1.46 4.00 -7.63
N ALA A 216 1.22 3.92 -8.95
CA ALA A 216 2.23 3.56 -9.94
C ALA A 216 3.37 4.58 -10.02
N ILE A 217 3.07 5.88 -10.04
CA ILE A 217 4.12 6.92 -10.03
C ILE A 217 4.79 7.05 -8.65
N ALA A 218 4.11 6.66 -7.58
CA ALA A 218 4.69 6.68 -6.25
C ALA A 218 5.85 5.68 -6.10
N ARG A 219 5.87 4.59 -6.88
CA ARG A 219 6.98 3.61 -6.87
C ARG A 219 8.33 4.21 -7.26
N ASP A 220 8.33 5.26 -8.08
CA ASP A 220 9.54 5.92 -8.56
C ASP A 220 10.08 6.95 -7.54
N ILE A 221 9.38 7.17 -6.43
CA ILE A 221 9.79 8.12 -5.40
C ILE A 221 10.76 7.42 -4.42
N PRO A 222 12.03 7.83 -4.36
CA PRO A 222 13.04 7.14 -3.55
C PRO A 222 12.84 7.32 -2.04
N HIS A 223 12.31 8.47 -1.62
CA HIS A 223 12.07 8.78 -0.21
C HIS A 223 10.72 8.25 0.25
N GLN A 224 10.71 7.30 1.19
CA GLN A 224 9.49 6.60 1.63
C GLN A 224 8.42 7.54 2.19
N ASP A 225 8.77 8.60 2.88
CA ASP A 225 7.81 9.59 3.35
C ASP A 225 7.05 10.26 2.22
N ALA A 226 7.78 10.77 1.23
CA ALA A 226 7.17 11.42 0.08
C ALA A 226 6.35 10.41 -0.76
N ARG A 227 6.81 9.16 -0.83
CA ARG A 227 6.07 8.08 -1.47
C ARG A 227 4.74 7.81 -0.74
N ILE A 228 4.77 7.64 0.57
CA ILE A 228 3.57 7.41 1.40
C ILE A 228 2.59 8.58 1.29
N GLU A 229 3.06 9.83 1.24
CA GLU A 229 2.18 10.98 1.04
C GLU A 229 1.43 10.93 -0.30
N VAL A 230 2.08 10.48 -1.36
CA VAL A 230 1.44 10.30 -2.66
C VAL A 230 0.47 9.10 -2.63
N GLU A 231 0.86 7.99 -2.03
CA GLU A 231 0.01 6.80 -1.87
C GLU A 231 -1.25 7.11 -1.04
N ARG A 232 -1.16 7.95 0.00
CA ARG A 232 -2.32 8.43 0.77
C ARG A 232 -3.33 9.23 -0.06
N LYS A 233 -2.89 9.95 -1.08
CA LYS A 233 -3.81 10.65 -2.00
C LYS A 233 -4.67 9.67 -2.78
N ALA A 234 -4.10 8.52 -3.17
CA ALA A 234 -4.86 7.46 -3.80
C ALA A 234 -5.90 6.87 -2.84
N GLY A 235 -5.51 6.57 -1.59
CA GLY A 235 -6.44 6.11 -0.55
C GLY A 235 -7.60 7.07 -0.33
N ALA A 236 -7.31 8.36 -0.21
CA ALA A 236 -8.33 9.40 -0.01
C ALA A 236 -9.33 9.53 -1.18
N LEU A 237 -8.96 9.11 -2.39
CA LEU A 237 -9.93 9.01 -3.50
C LEU A 237 -10.85 7.81 -3.32
N LEU A 238 -10.31 6.68 -2.90
CA LEU A 238 -11.06 5.45 -2.68
C LEU A 238 -12.04 5.59 -1.52
N ASP A 239 -11.64 6.25 -0.43
CA ASP A 239 -12.52 6.53 0.72
C ASP A 239 -13.79 7.32 0.33
N LYS A 240 -13.69 8.22 -0.64
CA LYS A 240 -14.83 9.04 -1.10
C LYS A 240 -15.87 8.26 -1.89
N VAL A 241 -15.54 7.08 -2.37
CA VAL A 241 -16.46 6.24 -3.16
C VAL A 241 -17.03 5.13 -2.32
N ALA A 242 -16.31 4.71 -1.26
CA ALA A 242 -16.76 3.69 -0.32
C ALA A 242 -17.73 4.23 0.75
N ALA A 243 -17.82 5.57 0.90
CA ALA A 243 -18.76 6.25 1.80
C ALA A 243 -20.12 6.50 1.13
#